data_2e3e94448a370b9bfbe43de23881c077
#
_entry.id   2e3e94448a370b9bfbe43de23881c077
#
_cell.length_a   1.000
_cell.length_b   1.000
_cell.length_c   1.000
_cell.angle_alpha   90.00
_cell.angle_beta   90.00
_cell.angle_gamma   90.00
#
_symmetry.space_group_name_H-M   'P 1'
#
loop_
_entity.id
_entity.type
_entity.pdbx_description
1 polymer ?
#
loop_
_entity_poly.entity_id
_entity_poly.type
_entity_poly.pdbx_seq_one_letter_code
_entity_poly.pdbx_strand_id
1 'polypeptide(L)'
;GSEMCIRDRAHTSDIVFHLREEIARKAKYRLVNAATGEPLRVVEHIGCHYAKIFPKAGIGGSEFPYVLAGMIDAWGGQCVDYPERRHCCGFGFRNYLVQANRGYSVANSHKKLESMAPYKPDFIVANCPGCAMFLDKWQYTIAEMEGVTYGQDGRGIPVLTYEEMAGLVLGYDPWELGMQMHQVDVEPLLEKMGIDYDPAAKYLGRHGKFIGKPAPSAVNCGVQDMIYNIKAQ
;
A
#
# COMPACT_ATOMS: atom_id res chain seq x y z
N GLY A 1 -8.90 -6.10 34.87
CA GLY A 1 -9.02 -4.99 33.89
C GLY A 1 -8.07 -5.12 32.70
N SER A 2 -6.85 -5.61 32.88
CA SER A 2 -5.87 -5.74 31.81
C SER A 2 -6.18 -6.88 30.81
N GLU A 3 -6.79 -7.97 31.26
CA GLU A 3 -7.11 -9.09 30.36
C GLU A 3 -8.27 -8.79 29.41
N MET A 4 -9.27 -8.01 29.82
CA MET A 4 -10.36 -7.58 28.94
C MET A 4 -9.82 -6.68 27.81
N CYS A 5 -8.90 -5.76 28.10
CA CYS A 5 -8.30 -4.89 27.09
C CYS A 5 -7.47 -5.62 26.02
N ILE A 6 -6.97 -6.80 26.32
CA ILE A 6 -6.17 -7.60 25.35
C ILE A 6 -7.08 -8.48 24.48
N ARG A 7 -8.19 -8.97 25.03
CA ARG A 7 -9.12 -9.86 24.31
C ARG A 7 -10.00 -9.13 23.30
N ASP A 8 -10.31 -7.86 23.56
CA ASP A 8 -11.27 -7.09 22.77
C ASP A 8 -10.63 -6.16 21.74
N ARG A 9 -9.32 -6.33 21.47
CA ARG A 9 -8.63 -5.59 20.41
C ARG A 9 -8.86 -6.25 19.06
N ALA A 10 -9.54 -5.56 18.17
CA ALA A 10 -9.60 -5.89 16.75
C ALA A 10 -8.57 -5.02 15.98
N HIS A 11 -7.95 -5.58 14.95
CA HIS A 11 -7.24 -4.77 13.98
C HIS A 11 -8.26 -3.97 13.16
N THR A 12 -7.96 -2.73 12.83
CA THR A 12 -8.90 -1.88 12.08
C THR A 12 -9.28 -2.48 10.73
N SER A 13 -8.38 -3.24 10.09
CA SER A 13 -8.71 -3.98 8.87
C SER A 13 -9.82 -5.03 9.08
N ASP A 14 -9.94 -5.63 10.28
CA ASP A 14 -11.01 -6.58 10.56
C ASP A 14 -12.36 -5.86 10.62
N ILE A 15 -12.39 -4.66 11.19
CA ILE A 15 -13.59 -3.83 11.23
C ILE A 15 -14.03 -3.47 9.81
N VAL A 16 -13.10 -3.01 8.98
CA VAL A 16 -13.39 -2.67 7.57
C VAL A 16 -13.83 -3.90 6.79
N PHE A 17 -13.21 -5.07 7.04
CA PHE A 17 -13.62 -6.33 6.44
C PHE A 17 -15.08 -6.69 6.80
N HIS A 18 -15.46 -6.55 8.05
CA HIS A 18 -16.86 -6.81 8.46
C HIS A 18 -17.84 -5.82 7.84
N LEU A 19 -17.40 -4.61 7.53
CA LEU A 19 -18.19 -3.58 6.85
C LEU A 19 -18.10 -3.63 5.31
N ARG A 20 -17.33 -4.56 4.72
CA ARG A 20 -17.03 -4.57 3.28
C ARG A 20 -18.26 -4.56 2.38
N GLU A 21 -19.31 -5.28 2.75
CA GLU A 21 -20.58 -5.32 1.99
C GLU A 21 -21.35 -4.00 2.09
N GLU A 22 -21.30 -3.35 3.25
CA GLU A 22 -21.89 -2.03 3.45
C GLU A 22 -21.14 -0.98 2.64
N ILE A 23 -19.80 -1.05 2.63
CA ILE A 23 -18.96 -0.19 1.81
C ILE A 23 -19.25 -0.44 0.32
N ALA A 24 -19.37 -1.70 -0.11
CA ALA A 24 -19.74 -2.05 -1.49
C ALA A 24 -21.08 -1.46 -1.92
N ARG A 25 -22.06 -1.42 -1.02
CA ARG A 25 -23.38 -0.81 -1.29
C ARG A 25 -23.34 0.71 -1.40
N LYS A 26 -22.41 1.35 -0.69
CA LYS A 26 -22.21 2.80 -0.69
C LYS A 26 -21.10 3.25 -1.67
N ALA A 27 -20.49 2.32 -2.38
CA ALA A 27 -19.38 2.58 -3.25
C ALA A 27 -19.75 3.59 -4.34
N LYS A 28 -18.96 4.63 -4.47
CA LYS A 28 -18.99 5.56 -5.59
C LYS A 28 -18.14 5.04 -6.76
N TYR A 29 -17.02 4.40 -6.43
CA TYR A 29 -16.12 3.77 -7.38
C TYR A 29 -15.95 2.29 -7.02
N ARG A 30 -15.60 1.50 -8.01
CA ARG A 30 -15.27 0.09 -7.81
C ARG A 30 -13.83 -0.15 -8.24
N LEU A 31 -13.26 -1.27 -7.81
CA LEU A 31 -11.92 -1.70 -8.21
C LEU A 31 -11.97 -2.34 -9.62
N VAL A 32 -12.45 -1.57 -10.59
CA VAL A 32 -12.57 -1.97 -11.99
C VAL A 32 -11.99 -0.89 -12.87
N ASN A 33 -11.54 -1.27 -14.04
CA ASN A 33 -11.19 -0.31 -15.08
C ASN A 33 -12.46 0.34 -15.61
N ALA A 34 -12.62 1.63 -15.40
CA ALA A 34 -13.83 2.37 -15.77
C ALA A 34 -14.14 2.36 -17.28
N ALA A 35 -13.10 2.20 -18.11
CA ALA A 35 -13.27 2.17 -19.56
C ALA A 35 -13.69 0.78 -20.08
N THR A 36 -13.21 -0.31 -19.46
CA THR A 36 -13.46 -1.68 -19.95
C THR A 36 -14.42 -2.47 -19.07
N GLY A 37 -14.61 -2.06 -17.80
CA GLY A 37 -15.38 -2.80 -16.80
C GLY A 37 -14.65 -4.02 -16.21
N GLU A 38 -13.40 -4.26 -16.63
CA GLU A 38 -12.61 -5.39 -16.13
C GLU A 38 -12.13 -5.15 -14.70
N PRO A 39 -12.12 -6.18 -13.82
CA PRO A 39 -11.57 -6.08 -12.49
C PRO A 39 -10.12 -5.64 -12.50
N LEU A 40 -9.74 -4.72 -11.63
CA LEU A 40 -8.34 -4.40 -11.39
C LEU A 40 -7.64 -5.58 -10.73
N ARG A 41 -6.43 -5.85 -11.16
CA ARG A 41 -5.57 -6.90 -10.64
C ARG A 41 -4.83 -6.39 -9.42
N VAL A 42 -5.20 -6.87 -8.24
CA VAL A 42 -4.67 -6.39 -6.97
C VAL A 42 -3.87 -7.49 -6.29
N VAL A 43 -2.65 -7.19 -5.89
CA VAL A 43 -1.89 -8.07 -5.00
C VAL A 43 -1.97 -7.56 -3.58
N GLU A 44 -2.14 -8.47 -2.63
CA GLU A 44 -2.21 -8.12 -1.23
C GLU A 44 -0.87 -8.33 -0.52
N HIS A 45 -0.60 -7.49 0.47
CA HIS A 45 0.46 -7.72 1.43
C HIS A 45 -0.08 -7.63 2.86
N ILE A 46 -0.22 -8.78 3.50
CA ILE A 46 -0.57 -8.86 4.92
C ILE A 46 0.67 -8.59 5.76
N GLY A 47 0.59 -7.57 6.61
CA GLY A 47 1.65 -7.25 7.55
C GLY A 47 1.91 -8.39 8.54
N CYS A 48 3.19 -8.67 8.79
CA CYS A 48 3.58 -9.78 9.66
C CYS A 48 3.06 -9.64 11.10
N HIS A 49 2.86 -8.43 11.59
CA HIS A 49 2.28 -8.20 12.92
C HIS A 49 0.83 -8.68 13.00
N TYR A 50 0.04 -8.44 11.96
CA TYR A 50 -1.32 -8.95 11.88
C TYR A 50 -1.35 -10.49 11.93
N ALA A 51 -0.55 -11.14 11.08
CA ALA A 51 -0.58 -12.58 10.94
C ALA A 51 0.08 -13.34 12.08
N LYS A 52 1.15 -12.80 12.68
CA LYS A 52 2.01 -13.52 13.64
C LYS A 52 1.81 -13.13 15.09
N ILE A 53 1.49 -11.87 15.37
CA ILE A 53 1.32 -11.40 16.76
C ILE A 53 -0.09 -11.70 17.27
N PHE A 54 -1.09 -11.64 16.38
CA PHE A 54 -2.50 -11.88 16.72
C PHE A 54 -3.10 -13.06 15.93
N PRO A 55 -2.48 -14.25 15.96
CA PRO A 55 -2.86 -15.35 15.07
C PRO A 55 -4.27 -15.90 15.30
N LYS A 56 -4.87 -15.62 16.47
CA LYS A 56 -6.23 -16.06 16.81
C LYS A 56 -7.31 -15.00 16.59
N ALA A 57 -6.90 -13.76 16.35
CA ALA A 57 -7.81 -12.64 16.17
C ALA A 57 -8.04 -12.25 14.71
N GLY A 58 -7.09 -12.58 13.82
CA GLY A 58 -7.15 -12.20 12.43
C GLY A 58 -8.13 -13.01 11.59
N ILE A 59 -8.73 -12.37 10.60
CA ILE A 59 -9.61 -12.99 9.61
C ILE A 59 -8.85 -14.00 8.76
N GLY A 60 -9.24 -15.29 8.83
CA GLY A 60 -8.57 -16.39 8.13
C GLY A 60 -7.38 -16.99 8.87
N GLY A 61 -7.07 -16.50 10.07
CA GLY A 61 -5.95 -16.98 10.89
C GLY A 61 -4.59 -16.54 10.36
N SER A 62 -3.52 -17.10 10.95
CA SER A 62 -2.14 -16.69 10.64
C SER A 62 -1.60 -17.24 9.33
N GLU A 63 -2.07 -18.43 8.93
CA GLU A 63 -1.54 -19.12 7.74
C GLU A 63 -2.17 -18.63 6.44
N PHE A 64 -3.48 -18.38 6.47
CA PHE A 64 -4.26 -17.98 5.30
C PHE A 64 -5.15 -16.78 5.57
N PRO A 65 -4.59 -15.64 6.04
CA PRO A 65 -5.40 -14.43 6.22
C PRO A 65 -5.95 -13.98 4.86
N TYR A 66 -7.26 -13.73 4.82
CA TYR A 66 -7.95 -13.27 3.60
C TYR A 66 -8.66 -11.92 3.79
N VAL A 67 -8.29 -11.21 4.84
CA VAL A 67 -8.91 -9.92 5.20
C VAL A 67 -8.85 -8.91 4.05
N LEU A 68 -7.72 -8.79 3.37
CA LEU A 68 -7.57 -7.89 2.23
C LEU A 68 -8.21 -8.48 0.96
N ALA A 69 -7.98 -9.75 0.68
CA ALA A 69 -8.59 -10.43 -0.48
C ALA A 69 -10.11 -10.30 -0.46
N GLY A 70 -10.76 -10.52 0.69
CA GLY A 70 -12.21 -10.39 0.80
C GLY A 70 -12.73 -8.96 0.64
N MET A 71 -11.94 -7.92 0.95
CA MET A 71 -12.28 -6.54 0.62
C MET A 71 -12.14 -6.26 -0.87
N ILE A 72 -11.02 -6.71 -1.48
CA ILE A 72 -10.77 -6.57 -2.92
C ILE A 72 -11.93 -7.16 -3.72
N ASP A 73 -12.29 -8.41 -3.42
CA ASP A 73 -13.36 -9.12 -4.13
C ASP A 73 -14.72 -8.44 -3.93
N ALA A 74 -15.06 -8.05 -2.69
CA ALA A 74 -16.33 -7.36 -2.40
C ALA A 74 -16.45 -6.03 -3.16
N TRP A 75 -15.34 -5.35 -3.43
CA TRP A 75 -15.32 -4.06 -4.12
C TRP A 75 -15.09 -4.17 -5.63
N GLY A 76 -15.07 -5.40 -6.17
CA GLY A 76 -15.05 -5.68 -7.61
C GLY A 76 -13.68 -5.86 -8.24
N GLY A 77 -12.61 -5.87 -7.44
CA GLY A 77 -11.27 -6.19 -7.89
C GLY A 77 -11.02 -7.69 -7.98
N GLN A 78 -9.90 -8.07 -8.53
CA GLN A 78 -9.39 -9.44 -8.56
C GLN A 78 -8.15 -9.55 -7.68
N CYS A 79 -8.24 -10.27 -6.56
CA CYS A 79 -7.05 -10.58 -5.78
C CYS A 79 -6.18 -11.60 -6.53
N VAL A 80 -4.93 -11.22 -6.80
CA VAL A 80 -3.98 -12.05 -7.54
C VAL A 80 -2.97 -12.65 -6.58
N ASP A 81 -2.84 -13.96 -6.61
CA ASP A 81 -1.84 -14.67 -5.80
C ASP A 81 -0.46 -14.64 -6.47
N TYR A 82 0.60 -14.68 -5.66
CA TYR A 82 1.98 -14.66 -6.10
C TYR A 82 2.89 -15.42 -5.12
N PRO A 83 4.05 -15.95 -5.55
CA PRO A 83 4.85 -16.89 -4.74
C PRO A 83 5.30 -16.33 -3.39
N GLU A 84 5.80 -15.11 -3.36
CA GLU A 84 6.34 -14.48 -2.14
C GLU A 84 5.29 -13.70 -1.34
N ARG A 85 4.03 -14.08 -1.42
CA ARG A 85 2.92 -13.43 -0.70
C ARG A 85 3.18 -13.30 0.79
N ARG A 86 3.83 -14.30 1.40
CA ARG A 86 4.16 -14.34 2.83
C ARG A 86 5.53 -13.76 3.17
N HIS A 87 6.31 -13.39 2.17
CA HIS A 87 7.63 -12.82 2.38
C HIS A 87 7.52 -11.44 3.06
N CYS A 88 8.48 -11.13 3.92
CA CYS A 88 8.55 -9.85 4.62
C CYS A 88 8.73 -8.69 3.62
N CYS A 89 8.08 -7.55 3.87
CA CYS A 89 8.31 -6.32 3.11
C CYS A 89 9.65 -5.62 3.40
N GLY A 90 10.39 -6.10 4.40
CA GLY A 90 11.64 -5.48 4.83
C GLY A 90 11.50 -4.38 5.89
N PHE A 91 10.28 -3.96 6.27
CA PHE A 91 10.10 -2.88 7.25
C PHE A 91 10.73 -3.19 8.60
N GLY A 92 10.76 -4.41 9.06
CA GLY A 92 11.24 -4.81 10.40
C GLY A 92 12.00 -3.70 11.12
N PHE A 93 11.47 -3.21 12.23
CA PHE A 93 11.91 -1.99 12.93
C PHE A 93 13.42 -1.89 13.10
N ARG A 94 14.07 -3.01 13.42
CA ARG A 94 15.51 -3.08 13.56
C ARG A 94 16.25 -2.88 12.24
N ASN A 95 15.71 -3.41 11.14
CA ASN A 95 16.34 -3.30 9.82
C ASN A 95 16.29 -1.87 9.28
N TYR A 96 15.28 -1.10 9.68
CA TYR A 96 15.18 0.31 9.29
C TYR A 96 16.05 1.24 10.14
N LEU A 97 16.04 1.08 11.45
CA LEU A 97 16.75 1.97 12.36
C LEU A 97 18.27 1.75 12.34
N VAL A 98 18.71 0.51 12.11
CA VAL A 98 20.14 0.19 12.07
C VAL A 98 20.63 0.33 10.63
N GLN A 99 21.46 1.34 10.38
CA GLN A 99 21.98 1.66 9.05
C GLN A 99 22.61 0.45 8.34
N ALA A 100 23.39 -0.34 9.06
CA ALA A 100 24.03 -1.55 8.55
C ALA A 100 23.02 -2.61 8.02
N ASN A 101 21.77 -2.57 8.46
CA ASN A 101 20.74 -3.55 8.09
C ASN A 101 19.81 -3.05 6.97
N ARG A 102 19.96 -1.84 6.49
CA ARG A 102 19.07 -1.28 5.45
C ARG A 102 19.13 -2.04 4.14
N GLY A 103 20.31 -2.55 3.78
CA GLY A 103 20.46 -3.41 2.61
C GLY A 103 19.55 -4.64 2.65
N TYR A 104 19.36 -5.24 3.82
CA TYR A 104 18.40 -6.35 3.98
C TYR A 104 16.94 -5.89 3.77
N SER A 105 16.62 -4.67 4.19
CA SER A 105 15.28 -4.11 3.98
C SER A 105 14.97 -3.96 2.50
N VAL A 106 15.88 -3.34 1.75
CA VAL A 106 15.76 -3.17 0.30
C VAL A 106 15.68 -4.52 -0.40
N ALA A 107 16.60 -5.46 -0.08
CA ALA A 107 16.62 -6.79 -0.69
C ALA A 107 15.33 -7.59 -0.45
N ASN A 108 14.72 -7.48 0.73
CA ASN A 108 13.44 -8.12 1.01
C ASN A 108 12.31 -7.52 0.18
N SER A 109 12.25 -6.19 0.06
CA SER A 109 11.28 -5.53 -0.81
C SER A 109 11.50 -5.87 -2.27
N HIS A 110 12.76 -5.87 -2.74
CA HIS A 110 13.11 -6.24 -4.11
C HIS A 110 12.61 -7.65 -4.45
N LYS A 111 12.98 -8.65 -3.66
CA LYS A 111 12.53 -10.04 -3.85
C LYS A 111 11.01 -10.15 -3.94
N LYS A 112 10.31 -9.41 -3.09
CA LYS A 112 8.85 -9.41 -3.07
C LYS A 112 8.26 -8.76 -4.33
N LEU A 113 8.76 -7.59 -4.73
CA LEU A 113 8.32 -6.88 -5.92
C LEU A 113 8.62 -7.68 -7.20
N GLU A 114 9.81 -8.28 -7.29
CA GLU A 114 10.19 -9.17 -8.37
C GLU A 114 9.23 -10.34 -8.52
N SER A 115 8.80 -10.93 -7.40
CA SER A 115 7.84 -12.04 -7.43
C SER A 115 6.42 -11.63 -7.84
N MET A 116 6.04 -10.36 -7.68
CA MET A 116 4.74 -9.82 -8.09
C MET A 116 4.72 -9.41 -9.57
N ALA A 117 5.83 -8.89 -10.10
CA ALA A 117 5.91 -8.27 -11.41
C ALA A 117 5.37 -9.15 -12.58
N PRO A 118 5.63 -10.47 -12.64
CA PRO A 118 5.08 -11.32 -13.70
C PRO A 118 3.56 -11.37 -13.76
N TYR A 119 2.90 -11.10 -12.64
CA TYR A 119 1.44 -11.11 -12.51
C TYR A 119 0.79 -9.80 -12.93
N LYS A 120 1.59 -8.78 -13.28
CA LYS A 120 1.14 -7.47 -13.78
C LYS A 120 0.02 -6.86 -12.93
N PRO A 121 0.22 -6.67 -11.62
CA PRO A 121 -0.79 -6.04 -10.79
C PRO A 121 -0.97 -4.57 -11.16
N ASP A 122 -2.19 -4.07 -11.00
CA ASP A 122 -2.50 -2.64 -11.13
C ASP A 122 -2.05 -1.87 -9.89
N PHE A 123 -2.15 -2.51 -8.70
CA PHE A 123 -1.62 -1.95 -7.45
C PHE A 123 -1.42 -3.02 -6.38
N ILE A 124 -0.71 -2.64 -5.32
CA ILE A 124 -0.50 -3.42 -4.11
C ILE A 124 -1.35 -2.82 -2.99
N VAL A 125 -2.07 -3.65 -2.23
CA VAL A 125 -2.74 -3.21 -1.01
C VAL A 125 -2.10 -3.84 0.23
N ALA A 126 -1.88 -3.04 1.27
CA ALA A 126 -1.31 -3.49 2.52
C ALA A 126 -2.18 -3.10 3.73
N ASN A 127 -2.20 -3.96 4.77
CA ASN A 127 -2.87 -3.63 6.03
C ASN A 127 -1.93 -3.09 7.12
N CYS A 128 -0.71 -2.79 6.76
CA CYS A 128 0.28 -2.22 7.66
C CYS A 128 0.89 -0.97 7.01
N PRO A 129 0.78 0.22 7.61
CA PRO A 129 1.29 1.45 7.01
C PRO A 129 2.80 1.42 6.81
N GLY A 130 3.56 0.77 7.69
CA GLY A 130 4.99 0.58 7.50
C GLY A 130 5.32 -0.28 6.28
N CYS A 131 4.53 -1.31 6.01
CA CYS A 131 4.70 -2.15 4.82
C CYS A 131 4.35 -1.36 3.55
N ALA A 132 3.25 -0.60 3.56
CA ALA A 132 2.86 0.25 2.44
C ALA A 132 3.98 1.25 2.12
N MET A 133 4.45 2.01 3.11
CA MET A 133 5.53 2.98 2.95
C MET A 133 6.80 2.35 2.36
N PHE A 134 7.18 1.14 2.78
CA PHE A 134 8.41 0.49 2.31
C PHE A 134 8.28 -0.07 0.90
N LEU A 135 7.15 -0.71 0.59
CA LEU A 135 6.90 -1.21 -0.75
C LEU A 135 6.74 -0.07 -1.77
N ASP A 136 6.23 1.08 -1.35
CA ASP A 136 6.17 2.29 -2.17
C ASP A 136 7.58 2.86 -2.42
N LYS A 137 8.28 3.19 -1.35
CA LYS A 137 9.55 3.89 -1.38
C LYS A 137 10.70 3.08 -1.99
N TRP A 138 10.80 1.80 -1.65
CA TRP A 138 11.93 1.00 -2.11
C TRP A 138 11.91 0.71 -3.61
N GLN A 139 10.79 0.85 -4.29
CA GLN A 139 10.74 0.77 -5.76
C GLN A 139 11.62 1.85 -6.39
N TYR A 140 11.53 3.08 -5.89
CA TYR A 140 12.39 4.17 -6.33
C TYR A 140 13.88 3.89 -6.02
N THR A 141 14.18 3.45 -4.80
CA THR A 141 15.55 3.11 -4.39
C THR A 141 16.15 1.98 -5.23
N ILE A 142 15.39 0.94 -5.52
CA ILE A 142 15.83 -0.18 -6.35
C ILE A 142 16.10 0.30 -7.78
N ALA A 143 15.23 1.15 -8.34
CA ALA A 143 15.42 1.72 -9.66
C ALA A 143 16.73 2.55 -9.74
N GLU A 144 17.02 3.36 -8.72
CA GLU A 144 18.26 4.14 -8.68
C GLU A 144 19.52 3.27 -8.49
N MET A 145 19.43 2.23 -7.66
CA MET A 145 20.61 1.41 -7.33
C MET A 145 20.91 0.34 -8.38
N GLU A 146 19.89 -0.27 -8.96
CA GLU A 146 20.00 -1.48 -9.76
C GLU A 146 19.46 -1.30 -11.18
N GLY A 147 18.82 -0.16 -11.49
CA GLY A 147 18.21 0.10 -12.80
C GLY A 147 16.95 -0.76 -13.06
N VAL A 148 16.42 -1.41 -12.02
CA VAL A 148 15.22 -2.26 -12.12
C VAL A 148 13.98 -1.44 -11.82
N THR A 149 13.00 -1.50 -12.71
CA THR A 149 11.70 -0.86 -12.53
C THR A 149 10.59 -1.89 -12.55
N TYR A 150 9.48 -1.55 -11.88
CA TYR A 150 8.30 -2.40 -11.78
C TYR A 150 7.09 -1.72 -12.42
N GLY A 151 5.95 -2.42 -12.40
CA GLY A 151 4.72 -1.92 -13.02
C GLY A 151 4.66 -2.19 -14.52
N GLN A 152 3.48 -2.03 -15.09
CA GLN A 152 3.23 -2.37 -16.50
C GLN A 152 3.94 -1.41 -17.46
N ASP A 153 4.20 -0.19 -17.02
CA ASP A 153 4.82 0.89 -17.79
C ASP A 153 6.20 1.31 -17.24
N GLY A 154 6.73 0.56 -16.27
CA GLY A 154 8.03 0.84 -15.66
C GLY A 154 8.04 2.01 -14.66
N ARG A 155 6.89 2.61 -14.34
CA ARG A 155 6.78 3.71 -13.37
C ARG A 155 6.61 3.26 -11.93
N GLY A 156 6.60 1.96 -11.68
CA GLY A 156 6.35 1.35 -10.39
C GLY A 156 4.93 0.76 -10.29
N ILE A 157 4.70 0.00 -9.23
CA ILE A 157 3.39 -0.53 -8.88
C ILE A 157 2.85 0.34 -7.75
N PRO A 158 1.75 1.08 -7.92
CA PRO A 158 1.15 1.88 -6.85
C PRO A 158 0.89 1.04 -5.60
N VAL A 159 1.14 1.58 -4.43
CA VAL A 159 0.94 0.88 -3.15
C VAL A 159 -0.04 1.66 -2.31
N LEU A 160 -1.15 1.06 -1.95
CA LEU A 160 -2.18 1.66 -1.11
C LEU A 160 -2.28 0.93 0.24
N THR A 161 -2.63 1.65 1.27
CA THR A 161 -3.19 1.04 2.47
C THR A 161 -4.64 0.64 2.20
N TYR A 162 -5.18 -0.28 3.00
CA TYR A 162 -6.59 -0.67 2.85
C TYR A 162 -7.55 0.48 3.21
N GLU A 163 -7.11 1.42 4.06
CA GLU A 163 -7.87 2.64 4.37
C GLU A 163 -7.99 3.55 3.15
N GLU A 164 -6.89 3.76 2.44
CA GLU A 164 -6.87 4.54 1.20
C GLU A 164 -7.72 3.88 0.13
N MET A 165 -7.58 2.57 -0.05
CA MET A 165 -8.41 1.79 -0.99
C MET A 165 -9.90 1.92 -0.63
N ALA A 166 -10.28 1.77 0.64
CA ALA A 166 -11.66 1.95 1.10
C ALA A 166 -12.17 3.38 0.87
N GLY A 167 -11.32 4.37 1.15
CA GLY A 167 -11.64 5.77 0.92
C GLY A 167 -11.90 6.08 -0.55
N LEU A 168 -11.06 5.59 -1.47
CA LEU A 168 -11.27 5.73 -2.91
C LEU A 168 -12.59 5.08 -3.34
N VAL A 169 -12.86 3.86 -2.88
CA VAL A 169 -14.13 3.15 -3.18
C VAL A 169 -15.35 3.95 -2.71
N LEU A 170 -15.29 4.55 -1.52
CA LEU A 170 -16.34 5.40 -0.99
C LEU A 170 -16.45 6.77 -1.69
N GLY A 171 -15.46 7.14 -2.52
CA GLY A 171 -15.43 8.38 -3.28
C GLY A 171 -14.94 9.58 -2.50
N TYR A 172 -14.09 9.35 -1.50
CA TYR A 172 -13.32 10.44 -0.88
C TYR A 172 -12.35 11.03 -1.90
N ASP A 173 -12.06 12.30 -1.74
CA ASP A 173 -11.13 13.02 -2.61
C ASP A 173 -9.71 12.44 -2.44
N PRO A 174 -8.98 12.13 -3.53
CA PRO A 174 -7.62 11.60 -3.45
C PRO A 174 -6.65 12.48 -2.65
N TRP A 175 -6.82 13.80 -2.69
CA TRP A 175 -6.02 14.72 -1.88
C TRP A 175 -6.27 14.58 -0.37
N GLU A 176 -7.51 14.33 0.02
CA GLU A 176 -7.87 14.08 1.42
C GLU A 176 -7.29 12.75 1.92
N LEU A 177 -7.15 11.77 1.03
CA LEU A 177 -6.56 10.48 1.30
C LEU A 177 -5.02 10.49 1.31
N GLY A 178 -4.40 11.58 0.89
CA GLY A 178 -2.94 11.70 0.88
C GLY A 178 -2.26 11.10 -0.34
N MET A 179 -2.97 10.88 -1.47
CA MET A 179 -2.41 10.28 -2.67
C MET A 179 -1.18 11.02 -3.21
N GLN A 180 -1.10 12.35 -3.00
CA GLN A 180 0.07 13.16 -3.35
C GLN A 180 1.34 12.83 -2.56
N MET A 181 1.25 12.01 -1.51
CA MET A 181 2.38 11.64 -0.65
C MET A 181 3.11 10.37 -1.10
N HIS A 182 2.52 9.62 -2.02
CA HIS A 182 3.14 8.40 -2.55
C HIS A 182 4.40 8.71 -3.37
N GLN A 183 5.39 7.83 -3.30
CA GLN A 183 6.62 7.93 -4.11
C GLN A 183 6.38 7.39 -5.51
N VAL A 184 5.65 6.29 -5.62
CA VAL A 184 5.18 5.77 -6.90
C VAL A 184 3.91 6.51 -7.31
N ASP A 185 3.87 6.97 -8.56
CA ASP A 185 2.72 7.71 -9.09
C ASP A 185 1.44 6.86 -9.04
N VAL A 186 0.42 7.40 -8.38
CA VAL A 186 -0.90 6.76 -8.28
C VAL A 186 -1.87 7.20 -9.38
N GLU A 187 -1.51 8.23 -10.15
CA GLU A 187 -2.33 8.79 -11.23
C GLU A 187 -2.83 7.73 -12.22
N PRO A 188 -1.97 6.81 -12.72
CA PRO A 188 -2.44 5.80 -13.67
C PRO A 188 -3.49 4.85 -13.08
N LEU A 189 -3.42 4.58 -11.78
CA LEU A 189 -4.42 3.80 -11.08
C LEU A 189 -5.74 4.55 -10.96
N LEU A 190 -5.68 5.82 -10.54
CA LEU A 190 -6.86 6.67 -10.38
C LEU A 190 -7.56 6.90 -11.71
N GLU A 191 -6.80 7.11 -12.79
CA GLU A 191 -7.33 7.20 -14.15
C GLU A 191 -8.06 5.92 -14.59
N LYS A 192 -7.45 4.74 -14.32
CA LYS A 192 -8.10 3.44 -14.58
C LYS A 192 -9.41 3.29 -13.82
N MET A 193 -9.50 3.81 -12.60
CA MET A 193 -10.72 3.78 -11.79
C MET A 193 -11.74 4.86 -12.22
N GLY A 194 -11.41 5.75 -13.13
CA GLY A 194 -12.25 6.88 -13.55
C GLY A 194 -12.35 7.96 -12.47
N ILE A 195 -11.31 8.08 -11.64
CA ILE A 195 -11.21 9.08 -10.57
C ILE A 195 -10.40 10.26 -11.10
N ASP A 196 -10.99 11.43 -11.10
CA ASP A 196 -10.32 12.67 -11.47
C ASP A 196 -9.32 13.08 -10.39
N TYR A 197 -8.06 13.28 -10.77
CA TYR A 197 -6.99 13.65 -9.88
C TYR A 197 -5.92 14.46 -10.61
N ASP A 198 -5.65 15.65 -10.12
CA ASP A 198 -4.55 16.50 -10.58
C ASP A 198 -3.52 16.67 -9.46
N PRO A 199 -2.35 15.99 -9.54
CA PRO A 199 -1.32 16.07 -8.51
C PRO A 199 -0.69 17.47 -8.40
N ALA A 200 -0.83 18.30 -9.42
CA ALA A 200 -0.33 19.67 -9.42
C ALA A 200 -1.34 20.68 -8.84
N ALA A 201 -2.59 20.28 -8.68
CA ALA A 201 -3.63 21.15 -8.15
C ALA A 201 -3.31 21.62 -6.72
N LYS A 202 -3.71 22.84 -6.40
CA LYS A 202 -3.73 23.34 -5.04
C LYS A 202 -5.07 23.00 -4.43
N TYR A 203 -5.09 22.01 -3.57
CA TYR A 203 -6.30 21.57 -2.91
C TYR A 203 -6.53 22.32 -1.58
N LEU A 204 -7.72 22.83 -1.40
CA LEU A 204 -8.21 23.34 -0.12
C LEU A 204 -9.11 22.26 0.49
N GLY A 205 -8.62 21.57 1.50
CA GLY A 205 -9.40 20.54 2.20
C GLY A 205 -10.72 21.07 2.76
N ARG A 206 -11.57 20.18 3.25
CA ARG A 206 -12.93 20.47 3.79
C ARG A 206 -12.99 21.64 4.77
N HIS A 207 -11.88 21.95 5.43
CA HIS A 207 -11.78 23.03 6.39
C HIS A 207 -11.14 24.31 5.81
N GLY A 208 -11.05 24.43 4.48
CA GLY A 208 -10.44 25.57 3.81
C GLY A 208 -8.94 25.72 4.05
N LYS A 209 -8.27 24.69 4.57
CA LYS A 209 -6.82 24.69 4.75
C LYS A 209 -6.16 24.10 3.50
N PHE A 210 -5.09 24.76 3.06
CA PHE A 210 -4.28 24.25 1.96
C PHE A 210 -3.70 22.89 2.31
N ILE A 211 -3.97 21.92 1.46
CA ILE A 211 -3.34 20.60 1.47
C ILE A 211 -2.57 20.51 0.15
N GLY A 212 -1.26 20.67 0.21
CA GLY A 212 -0.42 20.60 -0.97
C GLY A 212 0.58 19.47 -0.89
N LYS A 213 1.14 19.08 -2.03
CA LYS A 213 2.28 18.17 -2.04
C LYS A 213 3.40 18.81 -1.23
N PRO A 214 3.97 18.14 -0.22
CA PRO A 214 5.10 18.69 0.53
C PRO A 214 6.22 19.04 -0.43
N ALA A 215 6.97 20.08 -0.11
CA ALA A 215 8.17 20.38 -0.87
C ALA A 215 9.07 19.12 -0.93
N PRO A 216 9.68 18.81 -2.07
CA PRO A 216 10.56 17.64 -2.21
C PRO A 216 11.61 17.51 -1.10
N SER A 217 12.11 18.65 -0.61
CA SER A 217 13.03 18.72 0.53
C SER A 217 12.43 18.24 1.85
N ALA A 218 11.12 18.35 2.04
CA ALA A 218 10.46 17.89 3.26
C ALA A 218 10.21 16.37 3.25
N VAL A 219 9.99 15.78 2.08
CA VAL A 219 9.79 14.33 1.91
C VAL A 219 11.12 13.58 1.91
N ASN A 220 12.18 14.23 1.40
CA ASN A 220 13.50 13.63 1.24
C ASN A 220 14.46 13.90 2.41
N CYS A 221 14.03 14.65 3.44
CA CYS A 221 14.86 14.87 4.63
C CYS A 221 15.32 13.55 5.24
N GLY A 222 16.56 13.20 5.01
CA GLY A 222 17.24 12.08 5.65
C GLY A 222 17.25 10.76 4.89
N VAL A 223 16.58 10.62 3.75
CA VAL A 223 16.59 9.37 2.98
C VAL A 223 17.58 9.40 1.84
N GLN A 224 17.67 10.47 1.09
CA GLN A 224 18.69 10.63 0.06
C GLN A 224 20.11 10.62 0.67
N ASP A 225 20.30 11.36 1.77
CA ASP A 225 21.57 11.35 2.49
C ASP A 225 21.95 9.96 3.03
N MET A 226 20.95 9.15 3.35
CA MET A 226 21.14 7.77 3.82
C MET A 226 21.50 6.80 2.68
N ILE A 227 20.96 6.99 1.48
CA ILE A 227 21.25 6.16 0.31
C ILE A 227 22.65 6.47 -0.23
N TYR A 228 23.05 7.73 -0.27
CA TYR A 228 24.39 8.12 -0.70
C TYR A 228 25.49 7.57 0.21
N ASN A 229 25.24 7.47 1.51
CA ASN A 229 26.18 6.88 2.46
C ASN A 229 26.33 5.36 2.34
N ILE A 230 25.36 4.64 1.76
CA ILE A 230 25.47 3.20 1.49
C ILE A 230 26.39 2.93 0.28
N LYS A 231 26.38 3.81 -0.71
CA LYS A 231 27.28 3.71 -1.89
C LYS A 231 28.73 4.12 -1.61
N ALA A 232 28.98 4.81 -0.50
CA ALA A 232 30.33 5.31 -0.14
C ALA A 232 31.10 4.38 0.82
N GLN A 233 30.54 3.23 1.21
CA GLN A 233 31.16 2.16 1.98
C GLN A 233 31.28 0.89 1.12
#